data_d99711137c6e24c43dee4314ee78e022
#
_entry.id   d99711137c6e24c43dee4314ee78e022
#
_cell.length_a   1.000
_cell.length_b   1.000
_cell.length_c   1.000
_cell.angle_alpha   90.00
_cell.angle_beta   90.00
_cell.angle_gamma   90.00
#
_symmetry.space_group_name_H-M   'P 1'
#
loop_
_entity.id
_entity.type
_entity.pdbx_description
1 polymer ?
#
loop_
_entity_poly.entity_id
_entity_poly.type
_entity_poly.pdbx_seq_one_letter_code
_entity_poly.pdbx_strand_id
1 'polypeptide(L)'
;MENSKLSDRARGIDLIVYDFDGVMTDNRVVIFQDGAEAVVVNRADGLGVAHFRDLGIPQLILSTETNPVVKARAIKLRLEAITSCKDKKIALKSYCAQNGYDLNKVVYVGNDLNDLEVMKIVGFPVAPADADPKIKSVAKLITKSKGGEGVVKELSDYMMGS
;
A
#
# COMPACT_ATOMS: atom_id res chain seq x y z
N MET A 1 -0.77 -31.78 0.90
CA MET A 1 -0.98 -30.34 1.10
C MET A 1 0.37 -29.67 0.96
N GLU A 2 0.65 -29.16 -0.23
CA GLU A 2 1.89 -28.43 -0.46
C GLU A 2 1.81 -27.09 0.26
N ASN A 3 2.63 -26.95 1.31
CA ASN A 3 3.01 -25.64 1.83
C ASN A 3 3.65 -24.89 0.66
N SER A 4 2.90 -23.96 0.05
CA SER A 4 3.48 -23.01 -0.88
C SER A 4 4.63 -22.32 -0.13
N LYS A 5 5.85 -22.59 -0.58
CA LYS A 5 7.06 -22.03 0.03
C LYS A 5 6.94 -20.51 -0.07
N LEU A 6 6.65 -19.85 1.07
CA LEU A 6 6.87 -18.42 1.20
C LEU A 6 8.27 -18.15 0.67
N SER A 7 8.41 -17.25 -0.31
CA SER A 7 9.73 -16.83 -0.72
C SER A 7 10.45 -16.21 0.48
N ASP A 8 11.77 -16.28 0.52
CA ASP A 8 12.54 -15.68 1.62
C ASP A 8 12.27 -14.18 1.78
N ARG A 9 11.78 -13.53 0.72
CA ARG A 9 11.41 -12.10 0.70
C ARG A 9 10.14 -11.79 1.49
N ALA A 10 9.18 -12.71 1.54
CA ALA A 10 7.93 -12.54 2.27
C ALA A 10 8.02 -13.02 3.74
N ARG A 11 9.09 -13.76 4.08
CA ARG A 11 9.29 -14.26 5.43
C ARG A 11 9.59 -13.12 6.40
N GLY A 12 8.86 -13.11 7.51
CA GLY A 12 9.08 -12.15 8.58
C GLY A 12 8.49 -10.76 8.31
N ILE A 13 7.60 -10.61 7.33
CA ILE A 13 6.77 -9.42 7.17
C ILE A 13 5.63 -9.45 8.18
N ASP A 14 5.52 -8.41 9.01
CA ASP A 14 4.46 -8.26 10.00
C ASP A 14 3.23 -7.54 9.43
N LEU A 15 3.42 -6.61 8.46
CA LEU A 15 2.36 -5.77 7.91
C LEU A 15 2.75 -5.22 6.54
N ILE A 16 1.78 -5.13 5.63
CA ILE A 16 1.91 -4.36 4.38
C ILE A 16 0.95 -3.18 4.43
N VAL A 17 1.48 -1.99 4.17
CA VAL A 17 0.73 -0.73 4.17
C VAL A 17 0.77 -0.10 2.79
N TYR A 18 -0.38 0.34 2.33
CA TYR A 18 -0.53 1.02 1.04
C TYR A 18 -1.03 2.44 1.23
N ASP A 19 -0.40 3.42 0.59
CA ASP A 19 -1.12 4.64 0.24
C ASP A 19 -2.19 4.31 -0.81
N PHE A 20 -3.16 5.18 -0.97
CA PHE A 20 -4.26 4.95 -1.91
C PHE A 20 -4.05 5.72 -3.22
N ASP A 21 -4.04 7.07 -3.15
CA ASP A 21 -3.89 7.91 -4.32
C ASP A 21 -2.46 7.88 -4.86
N GLY A 22 -2.31 7.52 -6.12
CA GLY A 22 -1.01 7.34 -6.77
C GLY A 22 -0.32 6.00 -6.50
N VAL A 23 -0.94 5.10 -5.73
CA VAL A 23 -0.52 3.70 -5.54
C VAL A 23 -1.57 2.76 -6.11
N MET A 24 -2.78 2.72 -5.53
CA MET A 24 -3.91 1.94 -6.05
C MET A 24 -4.64 2.65 -7.18
N THR A 25 -4.50 3.98 -7.29
CA THR A 25 -5.02 4.81 -8.37
C THR A 25 -3.88 5.43 -9.17
N ASP A 26 -4.21 6.00 -10.32
CA ASP A 26 -3.28 6.79 -11.15
C ASP A 26 -3.14 8.26 -10.68
N ASN A 27 -3.58 8.55 -9.45
CA ASN A 27 -3.55 9.87 -8.84
C ASN A 27 -4.49 10.91 -9.47
N ARG A 28 -5.34 10.49 -10.42
CA ARG A 28 -6.36 11.35 -11.03
C ARG A 28 -7.72 11.11 -10.39
N VAL A 29 -8.53 12.16 -10.37
CA VAL A 29 -9.89 12.14 -9.87
C VAL A 29 -10.84 12.73 -10.91
N VAL A 30 -11.99 12.09 -11.08
CA VAL A 30 -13.12 12.62 -11.83
C VAL A 30 -14.02 13.34 -10.84
N ILE A 31 -14.27 14.62 -11.07
CA ILE A 31 -15.14 15.44 -10.23
C ILE A 31 -16.44 15.70 -10.97
N PHE A 32 -17.56 15.33 -10.38
CA PHE A 32 -18.89 15.60 -10.90
C PHE A 32 -19.37 16.98 -10.44
N GLN A 33 -20.32 17.57 -11.17
CA GLN A 33 -20.83 18.91 -10.88
C GLN A 33 -21.51 19.04 -9.52
N ASP A 34 -21.97 17.95 -8.93
CA ASP A 34 -22.56 17.87 -7.59
C ASP A 34 -21.50 17.70 -6.47
N GLY A 35 -20.22 17.70 -6.84
CA GLY A 35 -19.10 17.49 -5.94
C GLY A 35 -18.74 16.03 -5.66
N ALA A 36 -19.48 15.07 -6.21
CA ALA A 36 -19.09 13.66 -6.10
C ALA A 36 -17.78 13.40 -6.87
N GLU A 37 -17.00 12.44 -6.39
CA GLU A 37 -15.73 12.06 -6.99
C GLU A 37 -15.72 10.59 -7.39
N ALA A 38 -14.96 10.28 -8.44
CA ALA A 38 -14.66 8.92 -8.83
C ALA A 38 -13.18 8.78 -9.16
N VAL A 39 -12.62 7.61 -8.88
CA VAL A 39 -11.24 7.24 -9.20
C VAL A 39 -11.23 5.92 -9.98
N VAL A 40 -10.15 5.70 -10.71
CA VAL A 40 -9.91 4.44 -11.41
C VAL A 40 -8.89 3.61 -10.61
N VAL A 41 -9.24 2.37 -10.33
CA VAL A 41 -8.39 1.38 -9.66
C VAL A 41 -8.16 0.18 -10.56
N ASN A 42 -7.13 -0.61 -10.28
CA ASN A 42 -6.78 -1.78 -11.06
C ASN A 42 -7.32 -3.07 -10.42
N ARG A 43 -7.98 -3.92 -11.21
CA ARG A 43 -8.47 -5.22 -10.72
C ARG A 43 -7.35 -6.17 -10.32
N ALA A 44 -6.17 -6.09 -10.96
CA ALA A 44 -5.03 -6.93 -10.65
C ALA A 44 -4.54 -6.76 -9.21
N ASP A 45 -4.68 -5.56 -8.62
CA ASP A 45 -4.35 -5.32 -7.22
C ASP A 45 -5.16 -6.19 -6.27
N GLY A 46 -6.40 -6.51 -6.63
CA GLY A 46 -7.20 -7.46 -5.85
C GLY A 46 -6.60 -8.86 -5.78
N LEU A 47 -5.91 -9.31 -6.83
CA LEU A 47 -5.16 -10.57 -6.81
C LEU A 47 -3.94 -10.48 -5.90
N GLY A 48 -3.18 -9.38 -5.95
CA GLY A 48 -2.05 -9.15 -5.07
C GLY A 48 -2.45 -9.14 -3.59
N VAL A 49 -3.54 -8.44 -3.27
CA VAL A 49 -4.12 -8.42 -1.92
C VAL A 49 -4.55 -9.81 -1.47
N ALA A 50 -5.18 -10.59 -2.36
CA ALA A 50 -5.60 -11.97 -2.06
C ALA A 50 -4.38 -12.86 -1.77
N HIS A 51 -3.31 -12.78 -2.56
CA HIS A 51 -2.09 -13.53 -2.33
C HIS A 51 -1.49 -13.27 -0.94
N PHE A 52 -1.36 -12.00 -0.54
CA PHE A 52 -0.85 -11.67 0.79
C PHE A 52 -1.78 -12.13 1.91
N ARG A 53 -3.09 -12.10 1.69
CA ARG A 53 -4.07 -12.65 2.64
C ARG A 53 -3.92 -14.15 2.82
N ASP A 54 -3.74 -14.88 1.71
CA ASP A 54 -3.54 -16.34 1.72
C ASP A 54 -2.26 -16.74 2.45
N LEU A 55 -1.26 -15.84 2.47
CA LEU A 55 -0.05 -15.99 3.26
C LEU A 55 -0.22 -15.59 4.74
N GLY A 56 -1.39 -15.09 5.13
CA GLY A 56 -1.66 -14.61 6.48
C GLY A 56 -0.99 -13.29 6.83
N ILE A 57 -0.54 -12.51 5.84
CA ILE A 57 0.11 -11.22 6.07
C ILE A 57 -0.95 -10.14 6.22
N PRO A 58 -1.01 -9.43 7.37
CA PRO A 58 -1.90 -8.29 7.58
C PRO A 58 -1.63 -7.17 6.58
N GLN A 59 -2.70 -6.46 6.20
CA GLN A 59 -2.62 -5.38 5.21
C GLN A 59 -3.48 -4.20 5.63
N LEU A 60 -3.02 -2.99 5.34
CA LEU A 60 -3.66 -1.73 5.73
C LEU A 60 -3.59 -0.72 4.59
N ILE A 61 -4.69 0.00 4.33
CA ILE A 61 -4.65 1.24 3.55
C ILE A 61 -4.50 2.41 4.53
N LEU A 62 -3.52 3.28 4.28
CA LEU A 62 -3.25 4.47 5.08
C LEU A 62 -3.27 5.71 4.20
N SER A 63 -4.34 6.50 4.27
CA SER A 63 -4.60 7.62 3.37
C SER A 63 -4.90 8.92 4.11
N THR A 64 -4.43 10.03 3.57
CA THR A 64 -4.82 11.38 4.02
C THR A 64 -6.20 11.78 3.51
N GLU A 65 -6.71 11.06 2.50
CA GLU A 65 -7.97 11.38 1.82
C GLU A 65 -9.19 11.22 2.75
N THR A 66 -10.13 12.14 2.60
CA THR A 66 -11.39 12.12 3.34
C THR A 66 -12.56 11.56 2.53
N ASN A 67 -12.40 11.48 1.20
CA ASN A 67 -13.45 10.98 0.31
C ASN A 67 -13.77 9.52 0.61
N PRO A 68 -15.05 9.12 0.67
CA PRO A 68 -15.47 7.75 0.99
C PRO A 68 -15.04 6.70 -0.04
N VAL A 69 -14.53 7.08 -1.20
CA VAL A 69 -14.05 6.16 -2.24
C VAL A 69 -12.95 5.22 -1.73
N VAL A 70 -12.08 5.71 -0.83
CA VAL A 70 -11.02 4.89 -0.20
C VAL A 70 -11.63 3.76 0.62
N LYS A 71 -12.62 4.08 1.47
CA LYS A 71 -13.33 3.09 2.29
C LYS A 71 -14.11 2.09 1.43
N ALA A 72 -14.76 2.57 0.36
CA ALA A 72 -15.48 1.70 -0.57
C ALA A 72 -14.54 0.67 -1.21
N ARG A 73 -13.35 1.08 -1.63
CA ARG A 73 -12.33 0.18 -2.18
C ARG A 73 -11.79 -0.79 -1.12
N ALA A 74 -11.50 -0.29 0.08
CA ALA A 74 -11.03 -1.12 1.19
C ALA A 74 -12.02 -2.26 1.52
N ILE A 75 -13.31 -1.94 1.61
CA ILE A 75 -14.37 -2.94 1.83
C ILE A 75 -14.36 -4.00 0.71
N LYS A 76 -14.28 -3.58 -0.55
CA LYS A 76 -14.21 -4.49 -1.69
C LYS A 76 -13.01 -5.43 -1.62
N LEU A 77 -11.87 -4.92 -1.18
CA LEU A 77 -10.63 -5.68 -1.01
C LEU A 77 -10.56 -6.46 0.31
N ARG A 78 -11.49 -6.25 1.23
CA ARG A 78 -11.49 -6.78 2.60
C ARG A 78 -10.23 -6.35 3.36
N LEU A 79 -9.88 -5.08 3.24
CA LEU A 79 -8.77 -4.44 3.94
C LEU A 79 -9.29 -3.48 5.00
N GLU A 80 -8.51 -3.33 6.07
CA GLU A 80 -8.65 -2.20 6.98
C GLU A 80 -8.15 -0.93 6.31
N ALA A 81 -8.76 0.21 6.62
CA ALA A 81 -8.33 1.52 6.12
C ALA A 81 -8.36 2.57 7.22
N ILE A 82 -7.27 3.30 7.36
CA ILE A 82 -7.18 4.54 8.12
C ILE A 82 -7.22 5.67 7.10
N THR A 83 -8.27 6.48 7.17
CA THR A 83 -8.51 7.62 6.27
C THR A 83 -8.45 8.93 7.06
N SER A 84 -8.41 10.07 6.36
CA SER A 84 -8.31 11.40 6.99
C SER A 84 -7.09 11.55 7.91
N CYS A 85 -6.03 10.82 7.59
CA CYS A 85 -4.82 10.76 8.40
C CYS A 85 -3.94 11.99 8.13
N LYS A 86 -3.76 12.85 9.11
CA LYS A 86 -2.95 14.08 8.97
C LYS A 86 -1.45 13.79 8.98
N ASP A 87 -1.02 12.81 9.76
CA ASP A 87 0.40 12.40 9.89
C ASP A 87 0.50 10.88 9.82
N LYS A 88 0.92 10.39 8.66
CA LYS A 88 1.03 8.97 8.37
C LYS A 88 2.08 8.26 9.24
N LYS A 89 3.16 8.98 9.62
CA LYS A 89 4.20 8.44 10.48
C LYS A 89 3.68 8.17 11.89
N ILE A 90 2.97 9.14 12.48
CA ILE A 90 2.36 8.98 13.80
C ILE A 90 1.30 7.89 13.77
N ALA A 91 0.42 7.89 12.77
CA ALA A 91 -0.65 6.91 12.63
C ALA A 91 -0.09 5.48 12.50
N LEU A 92 0.93 5.27 11.67
CA LEU A 92 1.53 3.95 11.50
C LEU A 92 2.23 3.47 12.76
N LYS A 93 2.99 4.35 13.46
CA LYS A 93 3.64 4.00 14.73
C LYS A 93 2.61 3.55 15.78
N SER A 94 1.50 4.29 15.90
CA SER A 94 0.41 3.95 16.83
C SER A 94 -0.24 2.61 16.44
N TYR A 95 -0.54 2.40 15.17
CA TYR A 95 -1.13 1.17 14.68
C TYR A 95 -0.23 -0.05 14.93
N CYS A 96 1.06 0.07 14.60
CA CYS A 96 2.03 -1.00 14.86
C CYS A 96 2.16 -1.31 16.36
N ALA A 97 2.22 -0.29 17.23
CA ALA A 97 2.31 -0.47 18.68
C ALA A 97 1.08 -1.20 19.24
N GLN A 98 -0.12 -0.85 18.78
CA GLN A 98 -1.37 -1.48 19.20
C GLN A 98 -1.50 -2.94 18.77
N ASN A 99 -0.91 -3.32 17.63
CA ASN A 99 -1.00 -4.65 17.07
C ASN A 99 0.25 -5.52 17.30
N GLY A 100 1.30 -4.97 17.93
CA GLY A 100 2.54 -5.69 18.20
C GLY A 100 3.40 -5.92 16.94
N TYR A 101 3.30 -5.05 15.92
CA TYR A 101 4.10 -5.13 14.70
C TYR A 101 5.42 -4.37 14.84
N ASP A 102 6.49 -4.95 14.34
CA ASP A 102 7.80 -4.31 14.26
C ASP A 102 7.91 -3.47 12.97
N LEU A 103 8.16 -2.17 13.11
CA LEU A 103 8.34 -1.25 11.97
C LEU A 103 9.43 -1.72 10.99
N ASN A 104 10.47 -2.42 11.48
CA ASN A 104 11.50 -2.99 10.62
C ASN A 104 10.99 -4.15 9.74
N LYS A 105 9.81 -4.68 10.05
CA LYS A 105 9.13 -5.75 9.30
C LYS A 105 7.89 -5.26 8.57
N VAL A 106 7.74 -3.95 8.44
CA VAL A 106 6.66 -3.34 7.67
C VAL A 106 7.12 -3.04 6.25
N VAL A 107 6.31 -3.44 5.29
CA VAL A 107 6.36 -2.98 3.89
C VAL A 107 5.44 -1.79 3.75
N TYR A 108 5.91 -0.68 3.22
CA TYR A 108 5.12 0.51 2.96
C TYR A 108 5.23 0.92 1.49
N VAL A 109 4.09 1.04 0.82
CA VAL A 109 4.03 1.50 -0.57
C VAL A 109 3.51 2.93 -0.60
N GLY A 110 4.34 3.87 -1.03
CA GLY A 110 4.01 5.30 -1.10
C GLY A 110 4.54 5.96 -2.36
N ASN A 111 3.97 7.10 -2.74
CA ASN A 111 4.29 7.75 -4.01
C ASN A 111 4.61 9.24 -3.90
N ASP A 112 4.21 9.94 -2.86
CA ASP A 112 4.32 11.39 -2.78
C ASP A 112 4.92 11.86 -1.43
N LEU A 113 5.20 13.14 -1.32
CA LEU A 113 5.94 13.74 -0.20
C LEU A 113 5.29 13.51 1.17
N ASN A 114 3.96 13.33 1.23
CA ASN A 114 3.25 12.96 2.47
C ASN A 114 3.57 11.54 2.95
N ASP A 115 4.22 10.71 2.12
CA ASP A 115 4.71 9.38 2.48
C ASP A 115 6.17 9.39 2.96
N LEU A 116 6.92 10.46 2.70
CA LEU A 116 8.37 10.46 2.88
C LEU A 116 8.79 10.10 4.31
N GLU A 117 8.19 10.72 5.30
CA GLU A 117 8.60 10.53 6.70
C GLU A 117 8.17 9.15 7.24
N VAL A 118 7.06 8.58 6.79
CA VAL A 118 6.67 7.24 7.17
C VAL A 118 7.52 6.19 6.47
N MET A 119 7.90 6.41 5.21
CA MET A 119 8.78 5.49 4.47
C MET A 119 10.19 5.37 5.06
N LYS A 120 10.69 6.43 5.73
CA LYS A 120 11.99 6.42 6.40
C LYS A 120 12.04 5.55 7.66
N ILE A 121 10.90 5.22 8.26
CA ILE A 121 10.85 4.47 9.53
C ILE A 121 10.46 3.00 9.38
N VAL A 122 10.12 2.56 8.18
CA VAL A 122 9.75 1.18 7.89
C VAL A 122 10.91 0.36 7.32
N GLY A 123 10.85 -0.95 7.50
CA GLY A 123 11.91 -1.84 7.05
C GLY A 123 12.01 -1.99 5.54
N PHE A 124 10.89 -1.91 4.81
CA PHE A 124 10.86 -2.12 3.36
C PHE A 124 9.96 -1.10 2.64
N PRO A 125 10.46 0.11 2.39
CA PRO A 125 9.75 1.12 1.60
C PRO A 125 9.77 0.78 0.11
N VAL A 126 8.61 0.94 -0.54
CA VAL A 126 8.36 0.63 -1.96
C VAL A 126 7.75 1.85 -2.65
N ALA A 127 8.16 2.12 -3.88
CA ALA A 127 7.64 3.22 -4.69
C ALA A 127 7.14 2.75 -6.05
N PRO A 128 6.02 3.26 -6.56
CA PRO A 128 5.64 3.12 -7.96
C PRO A 128 6.65 3.78 -8.91
N ALA A 129 6.66 3.34 -10.19
CA ALA A 129 7.57 3.86 -11.21
C ALA A 129 7.47 5.38 -11.41
N ASP A 130 6.29 5.94 -11.21
CA ASP A 130 5.99 7.38 -11.38
C ASP A 130 5.94 8.17 -10.06
N ALA A 131 6.41 7.58 -8.96
CA ALA A 131 6.52 8.28 -7.68
C ALA A 131 7.46 9.50 -7.74
N ASP A 132 7.28 10.43 -6.79
CA ASP A 132 8.16 11.57 -6.62
C ASP A 132 9.64 11.13 -6.49
N PRO A 133 10.60 11.86 -7.09
CA PRO A 133 12.02 11.51 -7.00
C PRO A 133 12.55 11.33 -5.57
N LYS A 134 12.07 12.13 -4.60
CA LYS A 134 12.46 11.99 -3.19
C LYS A 134 11.94 10.69 -2.58
N ILE A 135 10.76 10.24 -2.97
CA ILE A 135 10.19 8.95 -2.56
C ILE A 135 11.03 7.81 -3.13
N LYS A 136 11.35 7.88 -4.43
CA LYS A 136 12.23 6.87 -5.06
C LYS A 136 13.60 6.79 -4.41
N SER A 137 14.15 7.92 -3.91
CA SER A 137 15.46 7.95 -3.27
C SER A 137 15.53 7.20 -1.93
N VAL A 138 14.40 7.00 -1.25
CA VAL A 138 14.31 6.25 0.01
C VAL A 138 13.75 4.84 -0.17
N ALA A 139 13.22 4.52 -1.34
CA ALA A 139 12.64 3.21 -1.63
C ALA A 139 13.71 2.12 -1.78
N LYS A 140 13.45 0.95 -1.23
CA LYS A 140 14.23 -0.27 -1.45
C LYS A 140 13.82 -1.01 -2.71
N LEU A 141 12.58 -0.81 -3.15
CA LEU A 141 12.03 -1.35 -4.38
C LEU A 141 11.29 -0.24 -5.12
N ILE A 142 11.57 -0.08 -6.41
CA ILE A 142 10.77 0.74 -7.31
C ILE A 142 10.10 -0.23 -8.29
N THR A 143 8.78 -0.21 -8.35
CA THR A 143 8.04 -1.08 -9.27
C THR A 143 8.19 -0.60 -10.72
N LYS A 144 7.97 -1.51 -11.66
CA LYS A 144 7.85 -1.16 -13.10
C LYS A 144 6.50 -0.52 -13.40
N SER A 145 5.47 -0.97 -12.68
CA SER A 145 4.12 -0.43 -12.74
C SER A 145 4.07 0.97 -12.15
N LYS A 146 3.34 1.86 -12.81
CA LYS A 146 2.94 3.16 -12.26
C LYS A 146 1.75 3.00 -11.33
N GLY A 147 1.47 4.03 -10.54
CA GLY A 147 0.26 4.08 -9.72
C GLY A 147 -0.99 3.76 -10.55
N GLY A 148 -1.86 2.90 -10.02
CA GLY A 148 -3.08 2.45 -10.71
C GLY A 148 -2.87 1.39 -11.80
N GLU A 149 -1.63 0.97 -12.06
CA GLU A 149 -1.31 -0.01 -13.11
C GLU A 149 -0.96 -1.41 -12.55
N GLY A 150 -1.35 -1.71 -11.32
CA GLY A 150 -1.12 -3.02 -10.72
C GLY A 150 0.09 -3.08 -9.80
N VAL A 151 0.41 -2.00 -9.10
CA VAL A 151 1.54 -1.90 -8.16
C VAL A 151 1.48 -2.99 -7.08
N VAL A 152 0.30 -3.22 -6.49
CA VAL A 152 0.12 -4.24 -5.44
C VAL A 152 0.29 -5.64 -6.01
N LYS A 153 -0.17 -5.87 -7.24
CA LYS A 153 0.03 -7.15 -7.92
C LYS A 153 1.51 -7.41 -8.18
N GLU A 154 2.24 -6.42 -8.71
CA GLU A 154 3.68 -6.54 -8.95
C GLU A 154 4.47 -6.77 -7.67
N LEU A 155 4.13 -6.04 -6.58
CA LEU A 155 4.73 -6.26 -5.27
C LEU A 155 4.51 -7.70 -4.79
N SER A 156 3.29 -8.22 -4.96
CA SER A 156 2.96 -9.60 -4.60
C SER A 156 3.80 -10.60 -5.38
N ASP A 157 3.94 -10.42 -6.70
CA ASP A 157 4.76 -11.28 -7.54
C ASP A 157 6.24 -11.23 -7.11
N TYR A 158 6.77 -10.03 -6.87
CA TYR A 158 8.13 -9.84 -6.36
C TYR A 158 8.37 -10.58 -5.04
N MET A 159 7.43 -10.46 -4.09
CA MET A 159 7.52 -11.10 -2.78
C MET A 159 7.37 -12.63 -2.86
N MET A 160 6.64 -13.14 -3.86
CA MET A 160 6.48 -14.57 -4.12
C MET A 160 7.66 -15.17 -4.90
N GLY A 161 8.54 -14.35 -5.47
CA GLY A 161 9.68 -14.80 -6.28
C GLY A 161 9.30 -15.22 -7.68
N SER A 162 8.20 -14.67 -8.19
CA SER A 162 7.66 -14.95 -9.54
C SER A 162 8.24 -14.00 -10.57
#